data_33d2595e0ba5863023da7bb83ec42a15
#
_entry.id   33d2595e0ba5863023da7bb83ec42a15
#
_cell.length_a   1.000
_cell.length_b   1.000
_cell.length_c   1.000
_cell.angle_alpha   90.00
_cell.angle_beta   90.00
_cell.angle_gamma   90.00
#
_symmetry.space_group_name_H-M   'P 1'
#
loop_
_entity.id
_entity.type
_entity.pdbx_description
1 polymer ?
#
loop_
_entity_poly.entity_id
_entity_poly.type
_entity_poly.pdbx_seq_one_letter_code
_entity_poly.pdbx_strand_id
1 'polypeptide(L)'
;VTMPGAHGAKMRMLIGSQDGARNFHMRHFEVAPGGYTPHHQHDYEHEILVLRGAGTAVSEQGDRVMRAGDVIWVAPNEMHQFRNTGDEPLEFICLIPAPRDCSQ
;
A
#
# COMPACT_ATOMS: atom_id res chain seq x y z
N VAL A 1 -3.07 -11.42 6.07
CA VAL A 1 -3.12 -10.51 7.21
C VAL A 1 -4.39 -9.68 7.16
N THR A 2 -5.06 -9.61 8.31
CA THR A 2 -6.27 -8.81 8.44
C THR A 2 -5.91 -7.33 8.56
N MET A 3 -6.60 -6.49 7.79
CA MET A 3 -6.40 -5.05 7.83
C MET A 3 -7.75 -4.39 8.15
N PRO A 4 -7.93 -3.89 9.39
CA PRO A 4 -9.16 -3.19 9.72
C PRO A 4 -9.41 -2.02 8.77
N GLY A 5 -10.63 -1.90 8.29
CA GLY A 5 -10.99 -0.85 7.34
C GLY A 5 -10.73 -1.21 5.88
N ALA A 6 -10.16 -2.38 5.60
CA ALA A 6 -9.95 -2.87 4.24
C ALA A 6 -11.08 -3.79 3.81
N HIS A 7 -11.24 -3.95 2.51
CA HIS A 7 -12.16 -4.90 1.92
C HIS A 7 -11.50 -5.53 0.70
N GLY A 8 -11.45 -6.86 0.68
CA GLY A 8 -10.88 -7.58 -0.47
C GLY A 8 -9.40 -7.33 -0.68
N ALA A 9 -8.68 -6.91 0.34
CA ALA A 9 -7.26 -6.61 0.25
C ALA A 9 -6.46 -7.60 1.08
N LYS A 10 -5.32 -8.03 0.55
CA LYS A 10 -4.39 -8.95 1.22
C LYS A 10 -3.01 -8.32 1.23
N MET A 11 -2.31 -8.48 2.34
CA MET A 11 -0.94 -7.98 2.47
C MET A 11 -0.02 -9.13 2.85
N ARG A 12 1.13 -9.20 2.18
CA ARG A 12 2.16 -10.17 2.48
C ARG A 12 3.48 -9.44 2.70
N MET A 13 4.14 -9.72 3.83
CA MET A 13 5.45 -9.17 4.09
C MET A 13 6.47 -9.94 3.25
N LEU A 14 7.18 -9.25 2.37
CA LEU A 14 8.22 -9.86 1.55
C LEU A 14 9.57 -9.80 2.24
N ILE A 15 9.93 -8.64 2.75
CA ILE A 15 11.16 -8.43 3.52
C ILE A 15 10.79 -7.63 4.74
N GLY A 16 11.09 -8.16 5.91
CA GLY A 16 10.72 -7.52 7.16
C GLY A 16 11.72 -7.80 8.28
N SER A 17 11.28 -7.62 9.51
CA SER A 17 12.15 -7.78 10.68
C SER A 17 12.70 -9.19 10.78
N GLN A 18 11.95 -10.20 10.38
CA GLN A 18 12.40 -11.59 10.44
C GLN A 18 13.58 -11.86 9.52
N ASP A 19 13.82 -11.01 8.54
CA ASP A 19 14.95 -11.13 7.62
C ASP A 19 16.15 -10.32 8.09
N GLY A 20 16.02 -9.60 9.19
CA GLY A 20 17.05 -8.72 9.69
C GLY A 20 17.09 -7.36 8.99
N ALA A 21 16.04 -7.00 8.25
CA ALA A 21 15.99 -5.73 7.55
C ALA A 21 15.84 -4.59 8.56
N ARG A 22 16.81 -3.68 8.60
CA ARG A 22 16.87 -2.65 9.62
C ARG A 22 16.32 -1.31 9.19
N ASN A 23 16.33 -1.02 7.89
CA ASN A 23 15.95 0.32 7.41
C ASN A 23 14.68 0.34 6.60
N PHE A 24 14.46 -0.69 5.76
CA PHE A 24 13.31 -0.73 4.86
C PHE A 24 12.61 -2.06 4.98
N HIS A 25 11.27 -2.01 4.92
CA HIS A 25 10.46 -3.21 4.79
C HIS A 25 9.73 -3.17 3.46
N MET A 26 9.55 -4.34 2.86
CA MET A 26 8.88 -4.46 1.57
C MET A 26 7.65 -5.33 1.74
N ARG A 27 6.49 -4.80 1.33
CA ARG A 27 5.22 -5.51 1.43
C ARG A 27 4.60 -5.63 0.05
N HIS A 28 3.85 -6.71 -0.16
CA HIS A 28 3.07 -6.93 -1.37
C HIS A 28 1.60 -6.84 -1.02
N PHE A 29 0.87 -6.07 -1.79
CA PHE A 29 -0.58 -5.95 -1.64
C PHE A 29 -1.28 -6.49 -2.88
N GLU A 30 -2.39 -7.17 -2.64
CA GLU A 30 -3.29 -7.60 -3.71
C GLU A 30 -4.68 -7.17 -3.32
N VAL A 31 -5.35 -6.41 -4.21
CA VAL A 31 -6.68 -5.88 -3.95
C VAL A 31 -7.61 -6.42 -5.02
N ALA A 32 -8.64 -7.16 -4.61
CA ALA A 32 -9.64 -7.71 -5.53
C ALA A 32 -10.45 -6.60 -6.17
N PRO A 33 -11.06 -6.85 -7.35
CA PRO A 33 -11.95 -5.86 -7.95
C PRO A 33 -13.03 -5.41 -6.97
N GLY A 34 -13.24 -4.11 -6.86
CA GLY A 34 -14.17 -3.54 -5.89
C GLY A 34 -13.61 -3.41 -4.49
N GLY A 35 -12.41 -3.94 -4.24
CA GLY A 35 -11.77 -3.86 -2.94
C GLY A 35 -11.03 -2.57 -2.71
N TYR A 36 -10.55 -2.39 -1.48
CA TYR A 36 -9.79 -1.20 -1.10
C TYR A 36 -8.97 -1.46 0.15
N THR A 37 -7.90 -0.68 0.31
CA THR A 37 -7.09 -0.67 1.52
C THR A 37 -7.69 0.30 2.54
N PRO A 38 -7.21 0.29 3.80
CA PRO A 38 -7.74 1.23 4.79
C PRO A 38 -7.50 2.68 4.37
N HIS A 39 -8.45 3.54 4.70
CA HIS A 39 -8.34 4.99 4.50
C HIS A 39 -7.70 5.56 5.76
N HIS A 40 -6.39 5.80 5.71
CA HIS A 40 -5.63 6.17 6.90
C HIS A 40 -4.40 7.01 6.56
N GLN A 41 -3.71 7.45 7.60
CA GLN A 41 -2.45 8.15 7.45
C GLN A 41 -1.45 7.61 8.46
N HIS A 42 -0.17 7.76 8.13
CA HIS A 42 0.94 7.38 9.00
C HIS A 42 1.93 8.52 9.08
N ASP A 43 2.77 8.51 10.11
CA ASP A 43 3.80 9.54 10.27
C ASP A 43 5.08 9.22 9.49
N TYR A 44 5.01 8.29 8.56
CA TYR A 44 6.13 7.91 7.69
C TYR A 44 5.67 7.84 6.24
N GLU A 45 6.64 7.87 5.33
CA GLU A 45 6.35 7.84 3.90
C GLU A 45 6.18 6.42 3.38
N HIS A 46 5.53 6.31 2.24
CA HIS A 46 5.41 5.06 1.50
C HIS A 46 5.93 5.27 0.08
N GLU A 47 6.58 4.24 -0.47
CA GLU A 47 6.96 4.22 -1.88
C GLU A 47 6.33 3.00 -2.51
N ILE A 48 5.54 3.21 -3.56
CA ILE A 48 4.71 2.17 -4.15
C ILE A 48 5.06 1.99 -5.61
N LEU A 49 5.19 0.73 -6.01
CA LEU A 49 5.34 0.35 -7.42
C LEU A 49 4.16 -0.56 -7.79
N VAL A 50 3.37 -0.14 -8.75
CA VAL A 50 2.22 -0.93 -9.20
C VAL A 50 2.72 -2.00 -10.16
N LEU A 51 2.39 -3.26 -9.86
CA LEU A 51 2.84 -4.42 -10.64
C LEU A 51 1.79 -4.88 -11.64
N ARG A 52 0.50 -4.77 -11.30
CA ARG A 52 -0.55 -5.35 -12.11
C ARG A 52 -1.87 -4.62 -11.84
N GLY A 53 -2.70 -4.54 -12.89
CA GLY A 53 -4.04 -3.99 -12.77
C GLY A 53 -4.08 -2.49 -12.83
N ALA A 54 -5.23 -1.95 -12.46
CA ALA A 54 -5.45 -0.52 -12.42
C ALA A 54 -6.36 -0.19 -11.26
N GLY A 55 -6.24 1.01 -10.74
CA GLY A 55 -7.05 1.44 -9.62
C GLY A 55 -6.98 2.93 -9.41
N THR A 56 -7.39 3.35 -8.22
CA THR A 56 -7.42 4.75 -7.85
C THR A 56 -6.69 4.94 -6.53
N ALA A 57 -5.72 5.85 -6.54
CA ALA A 57 -5.05 6.31 -5.33
C ALA A 57 -5.84 7.51 -4.81
N VAL A 58 -6.47 7.35 -3.67
CA VAL A 58 -7.29 8.38 -3.03
C VAL A 58 -6.42 9.16 -2.07
N SER A 59 -6.42 10.48 -2.16
CA SER A 59 -5.68 11.35 -1.25
C SER A 59 -6.46 12.61 -0.97
N GLU A 60 -6.00 13.38 0.02
CA GLU A 60 -6.60 14.67 0.36
C GLU A 60 -6.49 15.68 -0.79
N GLN A 61 -5.51 15.48 -1.65
CA GLN A 61 -5.27 16.40 -2.77
C GLN A 61 -5.99 15.96 -4.05
N GLY A 62 -6.81 14.92 -3.97
CA GLY A 62 -7.57 14.41 -5.09
C GLY A 62 -7.17 13.00 -5.44
N ASP A 63 -8.00 12.37 -6.25
CA ASP A 63 -7.80 11.00 -6.66
C ASP A 63 -6.95 10.94 -7.93
N ARG A 64 -6.11 9.92 -8.03
CA ARG A 64 -5.28 9.69 -9.21
C ARG A 64 -5.41 8.25 -9.67
N VAL A 65 -5.42 8.06 -10.98
CA VAL A 65 -5.40 6.72 -11.55
C VAL A 65 -4.01 6.12 -11.33
N MET A 66 -3.99 4.83 -10.95
CA MET A 66 -2.75 4.08 -10.81
C MET A 66 -2.83 2.85 -11.73
N ARG A 67 -1.74 2.56 -12.43
CA ARG A 67 -1.65 1.46 -13.39
C ARG A 67 -0.32 0.75 -13.26
N ALA A 68 -0.25 -0.45 -13.81
CA ALA A 68 0.99 -1.22 -13.80
C ALA A 68 2.15 -0.38 -14.35
N GLY A 69 3.25 -0.38 -13.61
CA GLY A 69 4.43 0.41 -13.94
C GLY A 69 4.49 1.78 -13.29
N ASP A 70 3.39 2.26 -12.72
CA ASP A 70 3.39 3.55 -12.03
C ASP A 70 4.07 3.46 -10.68
N VAL A 71 4.69 4.57 -10.28
CA VAL A 71 5.24 4.72 -8.94
C VAL A 71 4.48 5.82 -8.23
N ILE A 72 4.27 5.63 -6.92
CA ILE A 72 3.53 6.58 -6.09
C ILE A 72 4.30 6.80 -4.81
N TRP A 73 4.50 8.06 -4.46
CA TRP A 73 5.08 8.44 -3.18
C TRP A 73 3.97 9.02 -2.31
N VAL A 74 3.83 8.49 -1.11
CA VAL A 74 2.87 8.99 -0.12
C VAL A 74 3.66 9.70 0.95
N ALA A 75 3.39 10.99 1.14
CA ALA A 75 4.10 11.80 2.12
C ALA A 75 3.71 11.39 3.55
N PRO A 76 4.58 11.66 4.54
CA PRO A 76 4.20 11.47 5.93
C PRO A 76 2.94 12.27 6.25
N ASN A 77 2.05 11.67 7.03
CA ASN A 77 0.80 12.26 7.48
C ASN A 77 -0.20 12.58 6.38
N GLU A 78 0.05 12.12 5.16
CA GLU A 78 -0.90 12.27 4.06
C GLU A 78 -1.94 11.15 4.13
N MET A 79 -3.21 11.53 4.20
CA MET A 79 -4.31 10.56 4.16
C MET A 79 -4.32 9.87 2.80
N HIS A 80 -4.43 8.55 2.82
CA HIS A 80 -4.38 7.79 1.57
C HIS A 80 -5.22 6.51 1.66
N GLN A 81 -5.63 6.04 0.49
CA GLN A 81 -6.33 4.78 0.32
C GLN A 81 -6.13 4.33 -1.12
N PHE A 82 -6.01 3.04 -1.34
CA PHE A 82 -5.91 2.48 -2.68
C PHE A 82 -7.14 1.64 -2.95
N ARG A 83 -7.84 1.93 -4.05
CA ARG A 83 -9.06 1.25 -4.42
C ARG A 83 -8.88 0.57 -5.77
N ASN A 84 -9.36 -0.66 -5.88
CA ASN A 84 -9.37 -1.34 -7.18
C ASN A 84 -10.67 -0.99 -7.90
N THR A 85 -10.54 -0.11 -8.89
CA THR A 85 -11.66 0.33 -9.73
C THR A 85 -11.69 -0.37 -11.08
N GLY A 86 -10.81 -1.35 -11.26
CA GLY A 86 -10.75 -2.14 -12.49
C GLY A 86 -11.48 -3.47 -12.34
N ASP A 87 -11.26 -4.36 -13.31
CA ASP A 87 -11.91 -5.64 -13.35
C ASP A 87 -10.97 -6.82 -13.15
N GLU A 88 -9.70 -6.56 -12.82
CA GLU A 88 -8.76 -7.61 -12.46
C GLU A 88 -8.03 -7.21 -11.18
N PRO A 89 -7.30 -8.15 -10.53
CA PRO A 89 -6.59 -7.82 -9.29
C PRO A 89 -5.62 -6.67 -9.48
N LEU A 90 -5.56 -5.80 -8.49
CA LEU A 90 -4.58 -4.72 -8.40
C LEU A 90 -3.48 -5.19 -7.47
N GLU A 91 -2.24 -5.22 -7.96
CA GLU A 91 -1.10 -5.66 -7.16
C GLU A 91 -0.05 -4.58 -7.13
N PHE A 92 0.49 -4.33 -5.96
CA PHE A 92 1.57 -3.36 -5.82
C PHE A 92 2.51 -3.72 -4.68
N ILE A 93 3.73 -3.23 -4.81
CA ILE A 93 4.75 -3.32 -3.77
C ILE A 93 4.75 -2.00 -3.02
N CYS A 94 4.85 -2.07 -1.70
CA CYS A 94 4.93 -0.89 -0.85
C CYS A 94 6.16 -0.97 0.04
N LEU A 95 7.04 0.00 -0.08
CA LEU A 95 8.20 0.15 0.78
C LEU A 95 7.86 1.12 1.88
N ILE A 96 8.20 0.75 3.10
CA ILE A 96 8.05 1.61 4.28
C ILE A 96 9.33 1.56 5.09
N PRO A 97 9.58 2.57 5.95
CA PRO A 97 10.68 2.47 6.90
C PRO A 97 10.43 1.32 7.87
N ALA A 98 11.49 0.67 8.31
CA ALA A 98 11.35 -0.33 9.36
C ALA A 98 10.84 0.34 10.63
N PRO A 99 9.90 -0.29 11.35
CA PRO A 99 9.43 0.26 12.62
C PRO A 99 10.59 0.43 13.60
N ARG A 100 10.59 1.55 14.29
CA ARG A 100 11.67 1.86 15.24
C ARG A 100 11.50 1.17 16.57
N ASP A 101 10.28 0.77 16.89
CA ASP A 101 9.97 0.03 18.10
C ASP A 101 9.21 -1.22 17.73
N CYS A 102 8.89 -2.03 18.72
CA CYS A 102 8.24 -3.31 18.47
C CYS A 102 6.73 -3.23 18.42
N SER A 103 6.18 -2.05 18.35
CA SER A 103 4.73 -1.86 18.39
C SER A 103 4.04 -2.07 17.05
N GLN A 104 4.79 -2.31 16.02
CA GLN A 104 4.26 -2.47 14.67
C GLN A 104 4.11 -3.93 14.31
#